data_b15bf83141ae3c3048fff8f136970c24
#
_entry.id   b15bf83141ae3c3048fff8f136970c24
#
_cell.length_a   1.000
_cell.length_b   1.000
_cell.length_c   1.000
_cell.angle_alpha   90.00
_cell.angle_beta   90.00
_cell.angle_gamma   90.00
#
_symmetry.space_group_name_H-M   'P 1'
#
loop_
_entity.id
_entity.type
_entity.pdbx_description
1 polymer ?
#
loop_
_entity_poly.entity_id
_entity_poly.type
_entity_poly.pdbx_seq_one_letter_code
_entity_poly.pdbx_strand_id
1 'polypeptide(L)'
;MILVTGATGKVGRHLVTGLLAEGAAVRALTRGSQEPALPAGAEVTRWDPAQPATLVAALAGATAVFINVTAVGGVIGELMTAASLAGTGHAVMLSSLTVQDNGVQPYSIGAHHKAVEDQVRASGLAATFLRCGGFAANTLAWAPMIRAESVVRAPYADAATAPIAERDIAAAAVRVLLDDGHAGARYVLTGRQSLTQAGQAQAIGAAIGRLVRFEELSAEAFRQATAGYLPAAAADDMLRYLAAYSGRTAQMSPDLEVITRWTAGPGMASPLASNRTRA
;
A
#
# COMPACT_ATOMS: atom_id res chain seq x y z
N MET A 1 -12.13 17.29 -6.79
CA MET A 1 -11.95 16.87 -5.38
C MET A 1 -11.55 15.41 -5.34
N ILE A 2 -10.47 15.07 -4.63
CA ILE A 2 -10.01 13.67 -4.45
C ILE A 2 -10.29 13.25 -3.01
N LEU A 3 -11.07 12.19 -2.81
CA LEU A 3 -11.28 11.59 -1.51
C LEU A 3 -10.14 10.63 -1.17
N VAL A 4 -9.50 10.80 -0.01
CA VAL A 4 -8.40 9.94 0.45
C VAL A 4 -8.82 9.20 1.71
N THR A 5 -9.00 7.87 1.62
CA THR A 5 -9.19 7.01 2.78
C THR A 5 -7.84 6.68 3.41
N GLY A 6 -7.80 6.55 4.74
CA GLY A 6 -6.54 6.31 5.45
C GLY A 6 -5.55 7.46 5.35
N ALA A 7 -6.02 8.68 5.23
CA ALA A 7 -5.24 9.90 5.05
C ALA A 7 -4.17 10.13 6.14
N THR A 8 -4.41 9.69 7.36
CA THR A 8 -3.47 9.79 8.50
C THR A 8 -2.45 8.66 8.58
N GLY A 9 -2.59 7.65 7.71
CA GLY A 9 -1.71 6.48 7.66
C GLY A 9 -0.34 6.78 7.04
N LYS A 10 0.52 5.74 7.00
CA LYS A 10 1.91 5.84 6.51
C LYS A 10 2.00 6.31 5.05
N VAL A 11 1.13 5.82 4.16
CA VAL A 11 1.04 6.27 2.76
C VAL A 11 0.16 7.51 2.64
N GLY A 12 -1.01 7.50 3.30
CA GLY A 12 -2.03 8.54 3.13
C GLY A 12 -1.55 9.95 3.42
N ARG A 13 -0.73 10.15 4.48
CA ARG A 13 -0.17 11.47 4.81
C ARG A 13 0.71 12.04 3.69
N HIS A 14 1.54 11.19 3.07
CA HIS A 14 2.39 11.58 1.95
C HIS A 14 1.55 11.85 0.70
N LEU A 15 0.49 11.05 0.49
CA LEU A 15 -0.44 11.26 -0.62
C LEU A 15 -1.19 12.59 -0.50
N VAL A 16 -1.74 12.89 0.67
CA VAL A 16 -2.40 14.18 0.93
C VAL A 16 -1.44 15.34 0.66
N THR A 17 -0.21 15.26 1.20
CA THR A 17 0.82 16.28 0.97
C THR A 17 1.13 16.44 -0.51
N GLY A 18 1.33 15.33 -1.24
CA GLY A 18 1.67 15.35 -2.66
C GLY A 18 0.54 15.93 -3.53
N LEU A 19 -0.71 15.53 -3.27
CA LEU A 19 -1.87 16.05 -4.01
C LEU A 19 -2.05 17.54 -3.80
N LEU A 20 -1.91 18.03 -2.57
CA LEU A 20 -2.00 19.48 -2.27
C LEU A 20 -0.86 20.26 -2.93
N ALA A 21 0.34 19.72 -2.98
CA ALA A 21 1.49 20.34 -3.66
C ALA A 21 1.27 20.50 -5.17
N GLU A 22 0.49 19.58 -5.78
CA GLU A 22 0.05 19.66 -7.19
C GLU A 22 -1.20 20.54 -7.38
N GLY A 23 -1.68 21.21 -6.33
CA GLY A 23 -2.86 22.09 -6.40
C GLY A 23 -4.20 21.35 -6.42
N ALA A 24 -4.23 20.06 -6.17
CA ALA A 24 -5.47 19.29 -6.15
C ALA A 24 -6.29 19.59 -4.88
N ALA A 25 -7.61 19.66 -5.04
CA ALA A 25 -8.52 19.71 -3.90
C ALA A 25 -8.62 18.32 -3.26
N VAL A 26 -8.30 18.21 -1.96
CA VAL A 26 -8.23 16.94 -1.24
C VAL A 26 -9.19 16.92 -0.07
N ARG A 27 -9.98 15.85 0.02
CA ARG A 27 -10.80 15.50 1.19
C ARG A 27 -10.24 14.28 1.88
N ALA A 28 -9.79 14.43 3.10
CA ALA A 28 -9.23 13.38 3.95
C ALA A 28 -10.35 12.72 4.76
N LEU A 29 -10.61 11.44 4.49
CA LEU A 29 -11.60 10.66 5.22
C LEU A 29 -10.98 10.06 6.48
N THR A 30 -11.52 10.39 7.64
CA THR A 30 -11.04 9.93 8.95
C THR A 30 -12.15 9.32 9.79
N ARG A 31 -11.81 8.44 10.73
CA ARG A 31 -12.75 7.81 11.67
C ARG A 31 -12.65 8.38 13.08
N GLY A 32 -11.52 8.97 13.42
CA GLY A 32 -11.25 9.45 14.78
C GLY A 32 -11.95 10.77 15.11
N SER A 33 -12.22 10.99 16.41
CA SER A 33 -12.78 12.24 16.92
C SER A 33 -11.74 13.36 17.07
N GLN A 34 -10.45 12.99 17.16
CA GLN A 34 -9.37 13.98 17.28
C GLN A 34 -9.08 14.64 15.94
N GLU A 35 -8.60 15.90 15.99
CA GLU A 35 -8.13 16.63 14.83
C GLU A 35 -6.89 15.90 14.25
N PRO A 36 -6.93 15.44 13.00
CA PRO A 36 -5.79 14.73 12.43
C PRO A 36 -4.67 15.72 12.09
N ALA A 37 -3.42 15.32 12.35
CA ALA A 37 -2.24 16.06 11.91
C ALA A 37 -2.05 15.90 10.40
N LEU A 38 -2.78 16.68 9.62
CA LEU A 38 -2.71 16.75 8.15
C LEU A 38 -2.25 18.14 7.72
N PRO A 39 -1.67 18.28 6.49
CA PRO A 39 -1.29 19.58 5.95
C PRO A 39 -2.49 20.50 5.85
N ALA A 40 -2.24 21.81 6.07
CA ALA A 40 -3.23 22.85 5.84
C ALA A 40 -3.71 22.80 4.37
N GLY A 41 -5.02 22.98 4.15
CA GLY A 41 -5.64 22.89 2.83
C GLY A 41 -6.33 21.57 2.52
N ALA A 42 -6.12 20.51 3.32
CA ALA A 42 -6.94 19.31 3.23
C ALA A 42 -8.28 19.54 3.94
N GLU A 43 -9.39 19.30 3.24
CA GLU A 43 -10.70 19.20 3.88
C GLU A 43 -10.77 17.90 4.69
N VAL A 44 -11.09 17.98 5.98
CA VAL A 44 -11.24 16.80 6.83
C VAL A 44 -12.72 16.46 6.96
N THR A 45 -13.06 15.24 6.55
CA THR A 45 -14.41 14.70 6.71
C THR A 45 -14.35 13.44 7.55
N ARG A 46 -15.25 13.39 8.54
CA ARG A 46 -15.40 12.22 9.40
C ARG A 46 -16.47 11.30 8.84
N TRP A 47 -16.24 10.01 8.98
CA TRP A 47 -17.21 9.01 8.64
C TRP A 47 -17.33 8.00 9.77
N ASP A 48 -18.52 7.43 9.88
CA ASP A 48 -18.85 6.41 10.87
C ASP A 48 -19.30 5.14 10.14
N PRO A 49 -18.61 3.99 10.32
CA PRO A 49 -19.02 2.73 9.72
C PRO A 49 -20.45 2.30 10.07
N ALA A 50 -20.98 2.73 11.22
CA ALA A 50 -22.36 2.46 11.62
C ALA A 50 -23.38 3.36 10.92
N GLN A 51 -22.95 4.38 10.18
CA GLN A 51 -23.79 5.36 9.53
C GLN A 51 -23.42 5.54 8.04
N PRO A 52 -23.90 4.67 7.14
CA PRO A 52 -23.52 4.71 5.70
C PRO A 52 -23.78 6.06 5.03
N ALA A 53 -24.75 6.83 5.49
CA ALA A 53 -25.03 8.17 4.98
C ALA A 53 -23.83 9.13 5.08
N THR A 54 -22.93 8.92 6.05
CA THR A 54 -21.72 9.72 6.22
C THR A 54 -20.72 9.50 5.05
N LEU A 55 -20.70 8.33 4.42
CA LEU A 55 -19.90 8.06 3.22
C LEU A 55 -20.44 8.82 2.00
N VAL A 56 -21.76 8.86 1.84
CA VAL A 56 -22.40 9.60 0.73
C VAL A 56 -22.04 11.08 0.83
N ALA A 57 -22.14 11.67 2.02
CA ALA A 57 -21.75 13.06 2.26
C ALA A 57 -20.24 13.29 1.97
N ALA A 58 -19.38 12.35 2.38
CA ALA A 58 -17.95 12.43 2.16
C ALA A 58 -17.56 12.37 0.67
N LEU A 59 -18.34 11.69 -0.15
CA LEU A 59 -18.12 11.54 -1.60
C LEU A 59 -18.71 12.65 -2.44
N ALA A 60 -19.51 13.55 -1.86
CA ALA A 60 -20.13 14.64 -2.60
C ALA A 60 -19.07 15.49 -3.33
N GLY A 61 -19.15 15.57 -4.68
CA GLY A 61 -18.21 16.28 -5.54
C GLY A 61 -16.84 15.63 -5.69
N ALA A 62 -16.64 14.40 -5.19
CA ALA A 62 -15.40 13.66 -5.40
C ALA A 62 -15.33 13.10 -6.83
N THR A 63 -14.30 13.48 -7.59
CA THR A 63 -14.02 12.98 -8.94
C THR A 63 -13.21 11.69 -8.92
N ALA A 64 -12.41 11.48 -7.86
CA ALA A 64 -11.64 10.26 -7.64
C ALA A 64 -11.60 9.88 -6.16
N VAL A 65 -11.37 8.58 -5.89
CA VAL A 65 -11.19 8.06 -4.54
C VAL A 65 -9.93 7.20 -4.44
N PHE A 66 -9.09 7.49 -3.43
CA PHE A 66 -7.99 6.61 -3.03
C PHE A 66 -8.44 5.68 -1.92
N ILE A 67 -8.29 4.37 -2.14
CA ILE A 67 -8.77 3.32 -1.26
C ILE A 67 -7.61 2.67 -0.52
N ASN A 68 -7.54 2.85 0.78
CA ASN A 68 -6.70 2.07 1.68
C ASN A 68 -7.57 0.99 2.35
N VAL A 69 -7.36 -0.26 1.98
CA VAL A 69 -8.17 -1.40 2.43
C VAL A 69 -8.27 -1.50 3.95
N THR A 70 -7.16 -1.32 4.66
CA THR A 70 -7.13 -1.35 6.13
C THR A 70 -7.96 -0.22 6.75
N ALA A 71 -7.99 0.95 6.11
CA ALA A 71 -8.75 2.09 6.62
C ALA A 71 -10.26 1.94 6.39
N VAL A 72 -10.65 1.32 5.27
CA VAL A 72 -12.06 1.12 4.91
C VAL A 72 -12.66 -0.10 5.62
N GLY A 73 -11.86 -1.18 5.76
CA GLY A 73 -12.33 -2.42 6.39
C GLY A 73 -13.44 -3.10 5.60
N GLY A 74 -14.44 -3.63 6.32
CA GLY A 74 -15.53 -4.42 5.72
C GLY A 74 -16.57 -3.65 4.91
N VAL A 75 -16.50 -2.31 4.85
CA VAL A 75 -17.52 -1.46 4.19
C VAL A 75 -17.12 -1.03 2.77
N ILE A 76 -16.29 -1.80 2.11
CA ILE A 76 -15.82 -1.48 0.75
C ILE A 76 -16.98 -1.45 -0.26
N GLY A 77 -17.97 -2.35 -0.12
CA GLY A 77 -19.13 -2.39 -0.98
C GLY A 77 -19.97 -1.12 -0.89
N GLU A 78 -20.21 -0.65 0.33
CA GLU A 78 -20.93 0.59 0.61
C GLU A 78 -20.16 1.81 0.08
N LEU A 79 -18.84 1.85 0.25
CA LEU A 79 -17.99 2.91 -0.29
C LEU A 79 -18.08 2.95 -1.83
N MET A 80 -18.00 1.80 -2.49
CA MET A 80 -18.09 1.74 -3.95
C MET A 80 -19.47 2.13 -4.47
N THR A 81 -20.53 1.66 -3.81
CA THR A 81 -21.91 2.06 -4.14
C THR A 81 -22.10 3.57 -3.99
N ALA A 82 -21.65 4.14 -2.87
CA ALA A 82 -21.74 5.58 -2.62
C ALA A 82 -20.90 6.38 -3.64
N ALA A 83 -19.71 5.91 -4.01
CA ALA A 83 -18.84 6.54 -5.01
C ALA A 83 -19.49 6.55 -6.40
N SER A 84 -20.10 5.43 -6.81
CA SER A 84 -20.84 5.34 -8.07
C SER A 84 -22.03 6.30 -8.11
N LEU A 85 -22.83 6.34 -7.04
CA LEU A 85 -23.96 7.26 -6.92
C LEU A 85 -23.55 8.74 -6.90
N ALA A 86 -22.39 9.05 -6.35
CA ALA A 86 -21.84 10.41 -6.33
C ALA A 86 -21.23 10.83 -7.69
N GLY A 87 -21.17 9.94 -8.69
CA GLY A 87 -20.55 10.22 -9.97
C GLY A 87 -19.02 10.24 -9.94
N THR A 88 -18.40 9.58 -8.96
CA THR A 88 -16.93 9.41 -8.91
C THR A 88 -16.46 8.66 -10.14
N GLY A 89 -15.50 9.21 -10.88
CA GLY A 89 -15.03 8.61 -12.15
C GLY A 89 -13.91 7.58 -11.98
N HIS A 90 -13.08 7.72 -10.93
CA HIS A 90 -11.86 6.91 -10.79
C HIS A 90 -11.64 6.42 -9.36
N ALA A 91 -11.33 5.13 -9.22
CA ALA A 91 -10.95 4.49 -7.96
C ALA A 91 -9.50 3.99 -8.04
N VAL A 92 -8.63 4.49 -7.17
CA VAL A 92 -7.24 4.03 -7.06
C VAL A 92 -7.08 3.27 -5.75
N MET A 93 -6.76 1.98 -5.83
CA MET A 93 -6.69 1.11 -4.67
C MET A 93 -5.24 0.75 -4.32
N LEU A 94 -4.86 0.94 -3.06
CA LEU A 94 -3.64 0.41 -2.49
C LEU A 94 -3.83 -1.10 -2.27
N SER A 95 -3.25 -1.89 -3.16
CA SER A 95 -3.33 -3.35 -3.17
C SER A 95 -1.98 -4.01 -2.81
N SER A 96 -1.87 -5.30 -2.95
CA SER A 96 -0.69 -6.09 -2.60
C SER A 96 -0.13 -6.86 -3.79
N LEU A 97 1.20 -6.93 -3.90
CA LEU A 97 1.86 -7.77 -4.91
C LEU A 97 1.60 -9.27 -4.72
N THR A 98 1.10 -9.67 -3.55
CA THR A 98 0.75 -11.08 -3.29
C THR A 98 -0.57 -11.51 -3.94
N VAL A 99 -1.32 -10.59 -4.55
CA VAL A 99 -2.52 -10.91 -5.32
C VAL A 99 -2.14 -11.68 -6.58
N GLN A 100 -2.73 -12.85 -6.76
CA GLN A 100 -2.58 -13.69 -7.95
C GLN A 100 -3.82 -13.60 -8.85
N ASP A 101 -3.62 -13.42 -10.15
CA ASP A 101 -4.74 -13.34 -11.11
C ASP A 101 -5.24 -14.71 -11.60
N ASN A 102 -4.51 -15.79 -11.30
CA ASN A 102 -4.83 -17.18 -11.66
C ASN A 102 -5.87 -17.86 -10.75
N GLY A 103 -6.49 -17.11 -9.84
CA GLY A 103 -7.51 -17.61 -8.90
C GLY A 103 -6.95 -18.22 -7.61
N VAL A 104 -5.71 -18.71 -7.60
CA VAL A 104 -5.07 -19.28 -6.39
C VAL A 104 -4.41 -18.17 -5.59
N GLN A 105 -4.78 -18.04 -4.32
CA GLN A 105 -4.19 -17.05 -3.40
C GLN A 105 -3.37 -17.78 -2.33
N PRO A 106 -2.03 -17.81 -2.45
CA PRO A 106 -1.18 -18.57 -1.52
C PRO A 106 -1.11 -17.96 -0.11
N TYR A 107 -1.50 -16.69 0.02
CA TYR A 107 -1.44 -15.95 1.28
C TYR A 107 -2.78 -15.29 1.59
N SER A 108 -3.14 -15.24 2.87
CA SER A 108 -4.40 -14.62 3.33
C SER A 108 -4.50 -13.15 2.96
N ILE A 109 -3.38 -12.42 3.00
CA ILE A 109 -3.32 -11.00 2.59
C ILE A 109 -3.61 -10.85 1.08
N GLY A 110 -3.11 -11.75 0.24
CA GLY A 110 -3.41 -11.78 -1.19
C GLY A 110 -4.89 -12.05 -1.45
N ALA A 111 -5.46 -13.04 -0.77
CA ALA A 111 -6.88 -13.37 -0.87
C ALA A 111 -7.78 -12.21 -0.46
N HIS A 112 -7.44 -11.52 0.65
CA HIS A 112 -8.20 -10.36 1.12
C HIS A 112 -8.15 -9.21 0.10
N HIS A 113 -6.94 -8.84 -0.38
CA HIS A 113 -6.81 -7.76 -1.36
C HIS A 113 -7.47 -8.12 -2.69
N LYS A 114 -7.39 -9.38 -3.13
CA LYS A 114 -8.08 -9.84 -4.34
C LYS A 114 -9.59 -9.68 -4.24
N ALA A 115 -10.18 -10.09 -3.11
CA ALA A 115 -11.61 -9.93 -2.88
C ALA A 115 -12.04 -8.45 -2.94
N VAL A 116 -11.22 -7.53 -2.41
CA VAL A 116 -11.48 -6.09 -2.48
C VAL A 116 -11.27 -5.57 -3.91
N GLU A 117 -10.21 -5.99 -4.63
CA GLU A 117 -10.04 -5.63 -6.05
C GLU A 117 -11.27 -6.04 -6.89
N ASP A 118 -11.85 -7.21 -6.61
CA ASP A 118 -13.02 -7.69 -7.34
C ASP A 118 -14.27 -6.85 -7.04
N GLN A 119 -14.47 -6.42 -5.80
CA GLN A 119 -15.55 -5.50 -5.45
C GLN A 119 -15.37 -4.12 -6.11
N VAL A 120 -14.15 -3.59 -6.14
CA VAL A 120 -13.85 -2.33 -6.82
C VAL A 120 -14.11 -2.45 -8.33
N ARG A 121 -13.73 -3.56 -8.98
CA ARG A 121 -14.03 -3.81 -10.39
C ARG A 121 -15.55 -3.92 -10.64
N ALA A 122 -16.26 -4.62 -9.77
CA ALA A 122 -17.69 -4.82 -9.89
C ALA A 122 -18.51 -3.53 -9.75
N SER A 123 -17.94 -2.46 -9.17
CA SER A 123 -18.60 -1.15 -9.04
C SER A 123 -18.80 -0.41 -10.38
N GLY A 124 -18.11 -0.83 -11.43
CA GLY A 124 -18.14 -0.16 -12.73
C GLY A 124 -17.32 1.13 -12.83
N LEU A 125 -16.70 1.58 -11.75
CA LEU A 125 -15.78 2.72 -11.77
C LEU A 125 -14.51 2.38 -12.56
N ALA A 126 -13.90 3.37 -13.20
CA ALA A 126 -12.55 3.23 -13.70
C ALA A 126 -11.62 2.91 -12.50
N ALA A 127 -10.96 1.75 -12.52
CA ALA A 127 -10.18 1.28 -11.38
C ALA A 127 -8.70 1.13 -11.73
N THR A 128 -7.83 1.53 -10.80
CA THR A 128 -6.38 1.29 -10.87
C THR A 128 -5.91 0.63 -9.58
N PHE A 129 -5.09 -0.41 -9.69
CA PHE A 129 -4.59 -1.18 -8.56
C PHE A 129 -3.09 -0.98 -8.41
N LEU A 130 -2.66 -0.44 -7.27
CA LEU A 130 -1.26 -0.30 -6.89
C LEU A 130 -0.88 -1.50 -6.04
N ARG A 131 -0.39 -2.57 -6.66
CA ARG A 131 0.04 -3.81 -6.01
C ARG A 131 1.43 -3.64 -5.41
N CYS A 132 1.49 -3.18 -4.17
CA CYS A 132 2.73 -2.86 -3.49
C CYS A 132 3.40 -4.08 -2.87
N GLY A 133 4.73 -4.08 -2.91
CA GLY A 133 5.58 -4.96 -2.12
C GLY A 133 5.59 -4.61 -0.63
N GLY A 134 6.44 -5.27 0.14
CA GLY A 134 6.63 -4.98 1.55
C GLY A 134 7.03 -3.51 1.76
N PHE A 135 6.36 -2.83 2.68
CA PHE A 135 6.66 -1.44 3.00
C PHE A 135 7.96 -1.32 3.80
N ALA A 136 8.79 -0.32 3.48
CA ALA A 136 10.02 -0.07 4.23
C ALA A 136 9.74 0.18 5.72
N ALA A 137 8.65 0.86 6.06
CA ALA A 137 8.27 1.09 7.46
C ALA A 137 7.83 -0.19 8.22
N ASN A 138 7.73 -1.35 7.59
CA ASN A 138 7.53 -2.61 8.31
C ASN A 138 8.73 -2.95 9.19
N THR A 139 9.94 -2.52 8.80
CA THR A 139 11.17 -2.69 9.60
C THR A 139 11.15 -1.90 10.90
N LEU A 140 10.24 -0.94 11.09
CA LEU A 140 10.05 -0.25 12.37
C LEU A 140 9.64 -1.20 13.50
N ALA A 141 9.09 -2.38 13.19
CA ALA A 141 8.84 -3.44 14.16
C ALA A 141 10.15 -3.93 14.83
N TRP A 142 11.30 -3.76 14.20
CA TRP A 142 12.61 -4.12 14.74
C TRP A 142 13.18 -3.04 15.69
N ALA A 143 12.63 -1.85 15.70
CA ALA A 143 13.18 -0.73 16.44
C ALA A 143 13.35 -0.99 17.96
N PRO A 144 12.44 -1.69 18.67
CA PRO A 144 12.66 -2.01 20.09
C PRO A 144 13.91 -2.87 20.30
N MET A 145 14.11 -3.93 19.51
CA MET A 145 15.27 -4.82 19.60
C MET A 145 16.57 -4.07 19.26
N ILE A 146 16.55 -3.25 18.21
CA ILE A 146 17.71 -2.45 17.79
C ILE A 146 18.11 -1.43 18.88
N ARG A 147 17.13 -0.77 19.52
CA ARG A 147 17.39 0.18 20.61
C ARG A 147 17.98 -0.49 21.85
N ALA A 148 17.44 -1.64 22.23
CA ALA A 148 17.84 -2.35 23.42
C ALA A 148 19.20 -3.04 23.26
N GLU A 149 19.40 -3.75 22.16
CA GLU A 149 20.51 -4.72 22.04
C GLU A 149 21.32 -4.59 20.74
N SER A 150 20.99 -3.66 19.85
CA SER A 150 21.58 -3.54 18.50
C SER A 150 21.46 -4.87 17.71
N VAL A 151 20.32 -5.54 17.84
CA VAL A 151 20.05 -6.82 17.18
C VAL A 151 18.68 -6.80 16.50
N VAL A 152 18.56 -7.56 15.42
CA VAL A 152 17.29 -7.96 14.80
C VAL A 152 17.19 -9.47 14.90
N ARG A 153 16.11 -9.98 15.49
CA ARG A 153 15.79 -11.40 15.55
C ARG A 153 14.59 -11.69 14.67
N ALA A 154 14.81 -12.42 13.57
CA ALA A 154 13.76 -12.77 12.60
C ALA A 154 14.13 -14.08 11.87
N PRO A 155 13.16 -14.78 11.25
CA PRO A 155 13.45 -16.00 10.49
C PRO A 155 14.00 -15.64 9.10
N TYR A 156 14.69 -16.61 8.47
CA TYR A 156 15.15 -16.52 7.08
C TYR A 156 16.01 -15.28 6.78
N ALA A 157 17.21 -15.24 7.37
CA ALA A 157 18.17 -14.14 7.21
C ALA A 157 18.45 -13.78 5.74
N ASP A 158 18.44 -14.78 4.87
CA ASP A 158 18.71 -14.70 3.43
C ASP A 158 17.46 -14.43 2.55
N ALA A 159 16.25 -14.39 3.15
CA ALA A 159 15.05 -14.06 2.40
C ALA A 159 15.12 -12.63 1.90
N ALA A 160 15.14 -12.47 0.57
CA ALA A 160 15.27 -11.18 -0.07
C ALA A 160 13.92 -10.62 -0.53
N THR A 161 13.67 -9.37 -0.18
CA THR A 161 12.52 -8.59 -0.65
C THR A 161 13.00 -7.27 -1.22
N ALA A 162 12.13 -6.54 -1.90
CA ALA A 162 12.42 -5.19 -2.39
C ALA A 162 11.51 -4.17 -1.65
N PRO A 163 11.85 -3.77 -0.41
CA PRO A 163 11.03 -2.87 0.39
C PRO A 163 10.85 -1.53 -0.29
N ILE A 164 9.58 -1.07 -0.39
CA ILE A 164 9.26 0.23 -0.99
C ILE A 164 8.95 1.27 0.10
N ALA A 165 9.46 2.49 -0.08
CA ALA A 165 9.14 3.58 0.81
C ALA A 165 7.71 4.09 0.57
N GLU A 166 7.00 4.41 1.65
CA GLU A 166 5.61 4.86 1.60
C GLU A 166 5.43 6.17 0.84
N ARG A 167 6.45 7.03 0.85
CA ARG A 167 6.48 8.26 0.03
C ARG A 167 6.52 7.96 -1.47
N ASP A 168 7.18 6.88 -1.89
CA ASP A 168 7.31 6.50 -3.29
C ASP A 168 5.97 5.89 -3.79
N ILE A 169 5.29 5.12 -2.94
CA ILE A 169 3.91 4.67 -3.21
C ILE A 169 2.97 5.86 -3.37
N ALA A 170 3.10 6.84 -2.48
CA ALA A 170 2.28 8.05 -2.54
C ALA A 170 2.57 8.87 -3.81
N ALA A 171 3.83 9.00 -4.22
CA ALA A 171 4.21 9.68 -5.46
C ALA A 171 3.59 9.00 -6.69
N ALA A 172 3.61 7.66 -6.76
CA ALA A 172 2.91 6.92 -7.81
C ALA A 172 1.40 7.16 -7.75
N ALA A 173 0.79 7.13 -6.55
CA ALA A 173 -0.64 7.37 -6.38
C ALA A 173 -1.05 8.79 -6.81
N VAL A 174 -0.23 9.81 -6.55
CA VAL A 174 -0.44 11.19 -7.02
C VAL A 174 -0.55 11.21 -8.53
N ARG A 175 0.40 10.63 -9.25
CA ARG A 175 0.38 10.59 -10.73
C ARG A 175 -0.84 9.85 -11.26
N VAL A 176 -1.14 8.67 -10.70
CA VAL A 176 -2.29 7.85 -11.11
C VAL A 176 -3.63 8.56 -10.87
N LEU A 177 -3.73 9.40 -9.84
CA LEU A 177 -4.94 10.16 -9.52
C LEU A 177 -5.11 11.43 -10.35
N LEU A 178 -4.01 12.01 -10.83
CA LEU A 178 -4.02 13.31 -11.54
C LEU A 178 -3.85 13.18 -13.04
N ASP A 179 -3.10 12.18 -13.49
CA ASP A 179 -2.80 12.00 -14.90
C ASP A 179 -3.79 11.02 -15.56
N ASP A 180 -4.04 11.19 -16.85
CA ASP A 180 -4.90 10.32 -17.63
C ASP A 180 -4.19 9.02 -18.05
N GLY A 181 -4.97 8.01 -18.47
CA GLY A 181 -4.43 6.78 -19.07
C GLY A 181 -4.17 5.64 -18.09
N HIS A 182 -4.47 5.82 -16.81
CA HIS A 182 -4.24 4.80 -15.78
C HIS A 182 -5.46 3.89 -15.51
N ALA A 183 -6.62 4.20 -16.06
CA ALA A 183 -7.85 3.41 -15.89
C ALA A 183 -7.67 1.96 -16.33
N GLY A 184 -8.06 1.01 -15.49
CA GLY A 184 -7.93 -0.43 -15.73
C GLY A 184 -6.51 -0.99 -15.50
N ALA A 185 -5.53 -0.14 -15.16
CA ALA A 185 -4.16 -0.57 -14.97
C ALA A 185 -3.93 -1.27 -13.62
N ARG A 186 -2.92 -2.13 -13.61
CA ARG A 186 -2.36 -2.79 -12.42
C ARG A 186 -0.87 -2.55 -12.42
N TYR A 187 -0.38 -1.88 -11.39
CA TYR A 187 1.02 -1.56 -11.22
C TYR A 187 1.61 -2.35 -10.06
N VAL A 188 2.75 -2.97 -10.29
CA VAL A 188 3.54 -3.61 -9.23
C VAL A 188 4.56 -2.60 -8.72
N LEU A 189 4.40 -2.18 -7.48
CA LEU A 189 5.27 -1.18 -6.86
C LEU A 189 6.24 -1.83 -5.89
N THR A 190 7.53 -1.79 -6.21
CA THR A 190 8.62 -2.31 -5.38
C THR A 190 9.68 -1.25 -5.14
N GLY A 191 10.52 -1.47 -4.13
CA GLY A 191 11.76 -0.73 -3.97
C GLY A 191 12.75 -1.05 -5.11
N ARG A 192 13.84 -0.28 -5.17
CA ARG A 192 14.84 -0.35 -6.24
C ARG A 192 15.96 -1.35 -5.96
N GLN A 193 15.95 -1.96 -4.78
CA GLN A 193 16.99 -2.90 -4.36
C GLN A 193 16.37 -4.15 -3.76
N SER A 194 16.88 -5.30 -4.17
CA SER A 194 16.63 -6.57 -3.51
C SER A 194 17.54 -6.66 -2.30
N LEU A 195 16.97 -6.69 -1.11
CA LEU A 195 17.68 -6.77 0.16
C LEU A 195 17.23 -7.98 0.95
N THR A 196 18.18 -8.79 1.42
CA THR A 196 17.90 -9.85 2.37
C THR A 196 17.45 -9.25 3.71
N GLN A 197 16.80 -10.02 4.58
CA GLN A 197 16.45 -9.52 5.92
C GLN A 197 17.69 -9.05 6.69
N ALA A 198 18.78 -9.84 6.64
CA ALA A 198 20.06 -9.43 7.22
C ALA A 198 20.61 -8.16 6.57
N GLY A 199 20.50 -8.01 5.24
CA GLY A 199 20.90 -6.80 4.52
C GLY A 199 20.09 -5.56 4.92
N GLN A 200 18.78 -5.73 5.17
CA GLN A 200 17.94 -4.63 5.67
C GLN A 200 18.39 -4.19 7.08
N ALA A 201 18.71 -5.15 7.98
CA ALA A 201 19.24 -4.82 9.30
C ALA A 201 20.58 -4.08 9.22
N GLN A 202 21.48 -4.50 8.32
CA GLN A 202 22.75 -3.82 8.07
C GLN A 202 22.55 -2.38 7.53
N ALA A 203 21.63 -2.20 6.57
CA ALA A 203 21.29 -0.89 6.01
C ALA A 203 20.76 0.06 7.08
N ILE A 204 19.90 -0.43 7.99
CA ILE A 204 19.42 0.32 9.15
C ILE A 204 20.60 0.70 10.05
N GLY A 205 21.47 -0.26 10.37
CA GLY A 205 22.66 -0.03 11.19
C GLY A 205 23.55 1.07 10.61
N ALA A 206 23.84 1.02 9.32
CA ALA A 206 24.60 2.05 8.61
C ALA A 206 23.93 3.43 8.69
N ALA A 207 22.60 3.49 8.52
CA ALA A 207 21.84 4.75 8.57
C ALA A 207 21.85 5.41 9.97
N ILE A 208 21.88 4.61 11.04
CA ILE A 208 21.89 5.12 12.43
C ILE A 208 23.30 5.16 13.05
N GLY A 209 24.36 4.87 12.28
CA GLY A 209 25.74 4.88 12.75
C GLY A 209 26.06 3.81 13.80
N ARG A 210 25.38 2.66 13.79
CA ARG A 210 25.55 1.57 14.77
C ARG A 210 25.64 0.23 14.05
N LEU A 211 26.49 -0.69 14.55
CA LEU A 211 26.47 -2.07 14.10
C LEU A 211 25.19 -2.75 14.60
N VAL A 212 24.32 -3.16 13.68
CA VAL A 212 23.13 -3.96 13.97
C VAL A 212 23.39 -5.38 13.50
N ARG A 213 23.34 -6.34 14.42
CA ARG A 213 23.51 -7.77 14.13
C ARG A 213 22.15 -8.37 13.76
N PHE A 214 22.18 -9.39 12.92
CA PHE A 214 21.03 -10.22 12.64
C PHE A 214 21.21 -11.59 13.29
N GLU A 215 20.26 -12.02 14.09
CA GLU A 215 20.20 -13.35 14.72
C GLU A 215 18.99 -14.10 14.15
N GLU A 216 19.27 -15.18 13.41
CA GLU A 216 18.21 -15.93 12.77
C GLU A 216 17.42 -16.77 13.79
N LEU A 217 16.11 -16.64 13.75
CA LEU A 217 15.19 -17.46 14.53
C LEU A 217 14.73 -18.66 13.71
N SER A 218 14.56 -19.80 14.38
CA SER A 218 13.78 -20.88 13.81
C SER A 218 12.32 -20.46 13.63
N ALA A 219 11.59 -21.13 12.73
CA ALA A 219 10.15 -20.86 12.52
C ALA A 219 9.35 -20.99 13.83
N GLU A 220 9.70 -21.98 14.66
CA GLU A 220 9.03 -22.18 15.96
C GLU A 220 9.33 -21.05 16.94
N ALA A 221 10.60 -20.65 17.06
CA ALA A 221 10.98 -19.51 17.92
C ALA A 221 10.31 -18.21 17.46
N PHE A 222 10.13 -18.02 16.15
CA PHE A 222 9.40 -16.86 15.63
C PHE A 222 7.93 -16.88 16.02
N ARG A 223 7.24 -18.04 15.90
CA ARG A 223 5.84 -18.17 16.34
C ARG A 223 5.68 -17.83 17.82
N GLN A 224 6.58 -18.37 18.66
CA GLN A 224 6.56 -18.11 20.10
C GLN A 224 6.80 -16.63 20.40
N ALA A 225 7.79 -15.99 19.75
CA ALA A 225 8.11 -14.58 19.96
C ALA A 225 6.98 -13.65 19.51
N THR A 226 6.14 -14.05 18.57
CA THR A 226 5.06 -13.23 18.01
C THR A 226 3.68 -13.54 18.57
N ALA A 227 3.50 -14.62 19.34
CA ALA A 227 2.21 -15.11 19.83
C ALA A 227 1.38 -14.08 20.63
N GLY A 228 2.04 -13.10 21.27
CA GLY A 228 1.37 -12.09 22.07
C GLY A 228 0.73 -10.93 21.27
N TYR A 229 1.09 -10.77 19.98
CA TYR A 229 0.64 -9.62 19.17
C TYR A 229 0.33 -9.95 17.71
N LEU A 230 0.71 -11.13 17.20
CA LEU A 230 0.44 -11.56 15.82
C LEU A 230 -0.44 -12.83 15.86
N PRO A 231 -1.58 -12.85 15.15
CA PRO A 231 -2.38 -14.06 15.00
C PRO A 231 -1.55 -15.20 14.38
N ALA A 232 -1.73 -16.44 14.84
CA ALA A 232 -0.96 -17.60 14.37
C ALA A 232 -0.99 -17.75 12.84
N ALA A 233 -2.16 -17.58 12.20
CA ALA A 233 -2.29 -17.65 10.74
C ALA A 233 -1.45 -16.58 10.03
N ALA A 234 -1.33 -15.38 10.60
CA ALA A 234 -0.52 -14.31 10.03
C ALA A 234 0.99 -14.58 10.20
N ALA A 235 1.39 -15.19 11.33
CA ALA A 235 2.76 -15.63 11.54
C ALA A 235 3.15 -16.74 10.53
N ASP A 236 2.25 -17.69 10.29
CA ASP A 236 2.46 -18.77 9.31
C ASP A 236 2.51 -18.24 7.87
N ASP A 237 1.66 -17.27 7.52
CA ASP A 237 1.71 -16.58 6.22
C ASP A 237 3.05 -15.87 6.01
N MET A 238 3.54 -15.18 7.04
CA MET A 238 4.84 -14.51 6.99
C MET A 238 5.98 -15.50 6.83
N LEU A 239 5.97 -16.62 7.58
CA LEU A 239 6.97 -17.66 7.45
C LEU A 239 6.97 -18.27 6.05
N ARG A 240 5.80 -18.61 5.49
CA ARG A 240 5.68 -19.10 4.11
C ARG A 240 6.17 -18.10 3.08
N TYR A 241 5.81 -16.82 3.26
CA TYR A 241 6.25 -15.75 2.37
C TYR A 241 7.78 -15.64 2.37
N LEU A 242 8.40 -15.54 3.56
CA LEU A 242 9.86 -15.43 3.67
C LEU A 242 10.58 -16.67 3.16
N ALA A 243 10.08 -17.87 3.47
CA ALA A 243 10.64 -19.11 2.94
C ALA A 243 10.65 -19.16 1.39
N ALA A 244 9.60 -18.63 0.75
CA ALA A 244 9.52 -18.56 -0.71
C ALA A 244 10.56 -17.63 -1.33
N TYR A 245 11.10 -16.67 -0.57
CA TYR A 245 12.13 -15.70 -1.01
C TYR A 245 13.53 -16.00 -0.45
N SER A 246 13.69 -17.04 0.37
CA SER A 246 14.99 -17.47 0.89
C SER A 246 15.89 -17.98 -0.23
N GLY A 247 17.14 -17.53 -0.26
CA GLY A 247 18.13 -17.86 -1.28
C GLY A 247 17.82 -17.31 -2.68
N ARG A 248 16.87 -16.37 -2.81
CA ARG A 248 16.47 -15.78 -4.10
C ARG A 248 16.70 -14.28 -4.12
N THR A 249 16.86 -13.73 -5.33
CA THR A 249 16.81 -12.28 -5.54
C THR A 249 15.34 -11.88 -5.69
N ALA A 250 14.92 -10.83 -4.98
CA ALA A 250 13.58 -10.29 -5.14
C ALA A 250 13.40 -9.70 -6.55
N GLN A 251 12.28 -9.99 -7.16
CA GLN A 251 11.90 -9.35 -8.41
C GLN A 251 11.54 -7.88 -8.15
N MET A 252 12.16 -6.99 -8.89
CA MET A 252 11.87 -5.56 -8.87
C MET A 252 11.05 -5.19 -10.09
N SER A 253 10.09 -4.28 -9.91
CA SER A 253 9.28 -3.75 -11.02
C SER A 253 9.76 -2.36 -11.44
N PRO A 254 9.78 -2.04 -12.73
CA PRO A 254 10.05 -0.70 -13.23
C PRO A 254 8.84 0.24 -13.10
N ASP A 255 7.67 -0.24 -12.71
CA ASP A 255 6.41 0.52 -12.78
C ASP A 255 6.46 1.83 -11.99
N LEU A 256 7.13 1.84 -10.84
CA LEU A 256 7.32 3.06 -10.05
C LEU A 256 8.01 4.16 -10.88
N GLU A 257 9.10 3.82 -11.58
CA GLU A 257 9.85 4.78 -12.38
C GLU A 257 9.05 5.23 -13.60
N VAL A 258 8.34 4.30 -14.22
CA VAL A 258 7.47 4.59 -15.37
C VAL A 258 6.39 5.58 -14.98
N ILE A 259 5.67 5.33 -13.88
CA ILE A 259 4.59 6.21 -13.41
C ILE A 259 5.13 7.59 -13.01
N THR A 260 6.22 7.63 -12.23
CA THR A 260 6.71 8.91 -11.68
C THR A 260 7.45 9.79 -12.70
N ARG A 261 7.89 9.21 -13.83
CA ARG A 261 8.46 9.96 -14.96
C ARG A 261 7.39 10.34 -16.00
N TRP A 262 6.18 9.81 -15.88
CA TRP A 262 5.10 10.08 -16.81
C TRP A 262 4.60 11.51 -16.64
N THR A 263 4.86 12.33 -17.67
CA THR A 263 4.17 13.60 -17.86
C THR A 263 3.32 13.45 -19.11
N ALA A 264 2.00 13.44 -18.96
CA ALA A 264 1.09 13.36 -20.09
C ALA A 264 1.29 14.54 -21.02
N GLY A 265 1.94 14.33 -22.14
CA GLY A 265 1.89 15.26 -23.28
C GLY A 265 0.52 15.12 -23.94
N PRO A 266 -0.09 16.22 -24.44
CA PRO A 266 -1.37 16.12 -25.14
C PRO A 266 -1.25 15.18 -26.36
N GLY A 267 -2.05 14.09 -26.34
CA GLY A 267 -2.15 13.14 -27.45
C GLY A 267 -1.24 11.90 -27.38
N MET A 268 -0.48 11.67 -26.32
CA MET A 268 0.34 10.47 -26.19
C MET A 268 -0.43 9.34 -25.49
N ALA A 269 -0.56 8.20 -26.19
CA ALA A 269 -1.04 6.95 -25.56
C ALA A 269 -0.06 6.51 -24.46
N SER A 270 -0.60 6.02 -23.33
CA SER A 270 0.21 5.47 -22.23
C SER A 270 1.20 4.42 -22.76
N PRO A 271 2.51 4.50 -22.47
CA PRO A 271 3.48 3.45 -22.83
C PRO A 271 3.13 2.10 -22.22
N LEU A 272 2.20 2.07 -21.28
CA LEU A 272 1.70 0.88 -20.58
C LEU A 272 0.54 0.21 -21.32
N ALA A 273 0.04 0.77 -22.42
CA ALA A 273 -0.97 0.13 -23.26
C ALA A 273 -0.47 -1.20 -23.87
N SER A 274 0.85 -1.37 -24.02
CA SER A 274 1.46 -2.60 -24.54
C SER A 274 1.53 -3.76 -23.53
N ASN A 275 1.40 -3.51 -22.23
CA ASN A 275 1.39 -4.55 -21.19
C ASN A 275 -0.03 -5.11 -20.88
N ARG A 276 -1.07 -4.64 -21.56
CA ARG A 276 -2.45 -5.14 -21.36
C ARG A 276 -2.69 -6.55 -21.90
N THR A 277 -1.75 -7.14 -22.64
CA THR A 277 -1.94 -8.39 -23.40
C THR A 277 -1.00 -9.54 -23.01
N ARG A 278 -0.29 -9.45 -21.90
CA ARG A 278 0.47 -10.60 -21.37
C ARG A 278 -0.12 -11.02 -20.03
N ALA A 279 -1.26 -11.68 -20.09
CA ALA A 279 -1.81 -12.53 -19.04
C ALA A 279 -1.25 -13.93 -19.19
#